data_c066af36825fc9a58bc88edb59e39e3b
#
_entry.id   c066af36825fc9a58bc88edb59e39e3b
#
_cell.length_a   1.000
_cell.length_b   1.000
_cell.length_c   1.000
_cell.angle_alpha   90.00
_cell.angle_beta   90.00
_cell.angle_gamma   90.00
#
_symmetry.space_group_name_H-M   'P 1'
#
loop_
_entity.id
_entity.type
_entity.pdbx_description
1 polymer ?
#
loop_
_entity_poly.entity_id
_entity_poly.type
_entity_poly.pdbx_seq_one_letter_code
_entity_poly.pdbx_strand_id
1 'polypeptide(L)'
;MAIKERIAKLRELMERDGIDIYMVPTADFHNSEYVGEHFKARVFMSGFTGSAGTLVVTKDYAGLWTDGRYFLQAEQQLEGSGIELCRMFNPGVPTTTEFIEKNIPEGGVLGFDGRVVTFGEGKTLSEKLKAKNATIKYEVDLVDKIWEDRPELSKRKAFYLDVDLAGETATSKLERVRKEMKEAGANIHIITSLDDTGWLLNIRGMDVDFFPLLLSYTVVFEDHVDLYVDESKFSDEIKANLAKDNVVIKPYNQIYEDIKGFKSEDVVLVDPARLNFAIFSNIPEGVKLVEKRNPTVLMKAIKNDVEIKNIKEAHVKDGAAHTKFIYWLKELVKSGEIANETELSASARLEKFREEQGGFICPSFDPICGHGPNGAIVHYSSSEETNRALTPNTLFLTDTGANFSQGSTDITRTTALGKISDRMKRDYTRVLQCHLRLSRLKFKEGISGPNVDLFARAPLWYDYEDYNHGTGHGVGFLGNIHEGPAGIHWSIARSVEPFKAGMVLTNEPGLYIAGSHGIRLENEILVKATVKNEYGQFLEFEPITYVPWDLEAIDVDLLTSEDKYELNKYHKEVYDIIAPKLTEEERAWLKEATREV
;
A
#
# COMPACT_ATOMS: atom_id res chain seq x y z
N MET A 1 -20.36 1.96 -22.79
CA MET A 1 -21.42 2.80 -22.16
C MET A 1 -20.74 4.03 -21.57
N ALA A 2 -21.21 5.25 -21.87
CA ALA A 2 -20.64 6.49 -21.32
C ALA A 2 -20.93 6.61 -19.80
N ILE A 3 -20.09 7.35 -19.05
CA ILE A 3 -20.26 7.50 -17.59
C ILE A 3 -21.65 8.05 -17.24
N LYS A 4 -22.13 9.08 -17.97
CA LYS A 4 -23.48 9.62 -17.74
C LYS A 4 -24.60 8.56 -17.89
N GLU A 5 -24.46 7.65 -18.81
CA GLU A 5 -25.42 6.56 -19.01
C GLU A 5 -25.37 5.54 -17.88
N ARG A 6 -24.15 5.23 -17.35
CA ARG A 6 -23.98 4.35 -16.18
C ARG A 6 -24.65 4.95 -14.95
N ILE A 7 -24.44 6.25 -14.69
CA ILE A 7 -25.10 6.97 -13.59
C ILE A 7 -26.62 7.00 -13.76
N ALA A 8 -27.12 7.20 -14.99
CA ALA A 8 -28.57 7.17 -15.26
C ALA A 8 -29.15 5.79 -14.97
N LYS A 9 -28.53 4.71 -15.47
CA LYS A 9 -28.95 3.32 -15.17
C LYS A 9 -28.91 2.99 -13.68
N LEU A 10 -27.89 3.48 -12.95
CA LEU A 10 -27.83 3.29 -11.50
C LEU A 10 -29.04 3.96 -10.82
N ARG A 11 -29.40 5.17 -11.22
CA ARG A 11 -30.58 5.88 -10.69
C ARG A 11 -31.88 5.15 -10.98
N GLU A 12 -32.05 4.58 -12.16
CA GLU A 12 -33.22 3.73 -12.50
C GLU A 12 -33.32 2.51 -11.57
N LEU A 13 -32.17 1.87 -11.27
CA LEU A 13 -32.13 0.73 -10.34
C LEU A 13 -32.40 1.17 -8.91
N MET A 14 -31.86 2.32 -8.49
CA MET A 14 -32.14 2.91 -7.17
C MET A 14 -33.62 3.19 -6.99
N GLU A 15 -34.28 3.84 -7.96
CA GLU A 15 -35.72 4.13 -7.93
C GLU A 15 -36.56 2.83 -7.84
N ARG A 16 -36.24 1.84 -8.67
CA ARG A 16 -36.92 0.53 -8.66
C ARG A 16 -36.79 -0.18 -7.31
N ASP A 17 -35.60 -0.11 -6.69
CA ASP A 17 -35.28 -0.83 -5.46
C ASP A 17 -35.56 0.02 -4.19
N GLY A 18 -36.12 1.24 -4.35
CA GLY A 18 -36.47 2.16 -3.25
C GLY A 18 -35.26 2.69 -2.48
N ILE A 19 -34.17 3.00 -3.18
CA ILE A 19 -32.92 3.49 -2.60
C ILE A 19 -32.77 4.98 -2.94
N ASP A 20 -32.57 5.82 -1.92
CA ASP A 20 -32.42 7.28 -2.08
C ASP A 20 -30.99 7.71 -2.33
N ILE A 21 -30.03 7.04 -1.71
CA ILE A 21 -28.58 7.27 -1.87
C ILE A 21 -27.89 5.93 -2.09
N TYR A 22 -26.99 5.85 -3.06
CA TYR A 22 -26.17 4.66 -3.29
C TYR A 22 -24.68 5.00 -3.24
N MET A 23 -23.90 4.22 -2.48
CA MET A 23 -22.48 4.41 -2.26
C MET A 23 -21.67 3.30 -2.94
N VAL A 24 -20.61 3.69 -3.68
CA VAL A 24 -19.67 2.79 -4.34
C VAL A 24 -18.24 3.16 -3.93
N PRO A 25 -17.67 2.53 -2.90
CA PRO A 25 -16.29 2.77 -2.49
C PRO A 25 -15.28 2.06 -3.40
N THR A 26 -14.01 2.45 -3.31
CA THR A 26 -12.90 1.61 -3.74
C THR A 26 -12.64 0.57 -2.65
N ALA A 27 -13.10 -0.64 -2.86
CA ALA A 27 -12.83 -1.77 -1.97
C ALA A 27 -13.13 -3.08 -2.69
N ASP A 28 -12.48 -4.15 -2.23
CA ASP A 28 -12.89 -5.53 -2.47
C ASP A 28 -13.68 -6.07 -1.26
N PHE A 29 -14.02 -7.35 -1.26
CA PHE A 29 -14.75 -7.98 -0.15
C PHE A 29 -13.90 -8.15 1.12
N HIS A 30 -12.62 -7.81 1.06
CA HIS A 30 -11.62 -7.95 2.11
C HIS A 30 -11.11 -6.60 2.64
N ASN A 31 -11.63 -5.50 2.08
CA ASN A 31 -11.19 -4.13 2.36
C ASN A 31 -9.68 -3.94 2.11
N SER A 32 -9.21 -4.50 0.98
CA SER A 32 -7.84 -4.29 0.50
C SER A 32 -7.66 -2.87 -0.05
N GLU A 33 -6.46 -2.32 0.06
CA GLU A 33 -6.13 -1.00 -0.51
C GLU A 33 -6.10 -1.05 -2.04
N TYR A 34 -5.50 -2.11 -2.60
CA TYR A 34 -5.47 -2.37 -4.03
C TYR A 34 -6.39 -3.54 -4.34
N VAL A 35 -7.16 -3.40 -5.40
CA VAL A 35 -8.24 -4.33 -5.72
C VAL A 35 -8.06 -4.96 -7.10
N GLY A 36 -8.39 -6.24 -7.21
CA GLY A 36 -8.41 -6.93 -8.51
C GLY A 36 -9.49 -6.38 -9.45
N GLU A 37 -9.38 -6.69 -10.74
CA GLU A 37 -10.24 -6.15 -11.81
C GLU A 37 -11.75 -6.32 -11.54
N HIS A 38 -12.17 -7.44 -10.97
CA HIS A 38 -13.57 -7.69 -10.59
C HIS A 38 -14.14 -6.62 -9.66
N PHE A 39 -13.31 -6.03 -8.80
CA PHE A 39 -13.71 -5.09 -7.75
C PHE A 39 -13.62 -3.62 -8.16
N LYS A 40 -13.24 -3.30 -9.40
CA LYS A 40 -13.11 -1.93 -9.90
C LYS A 40 -14.46 -1.25 -10.20
N ALA A 41 -15.50 -1.54 -9.39
CA ALA A 41 -16.85 -1.00 -9.54
C ALA A 41 -16.89 0.54 -9.55
N ARG A 42 -16.12 1.20 -8.64
CA ARG A 42 -16.03 2.66 -8.60
C ARG A 42 -15.36 3.22 -9.86
N VAL A 43 -14.30 2.58 -10.37
CA VAL A 43 -13.65 2.96 -11.63
C VAL A 43 -14.64 2.83 -12.79
N PHE A 44 -15.34 1.69 -12.90
CA PHE A 44 -16.36 1.48 -13.90
C PHE A 44 -17.42 2.56 -13.86
N MET A 45 -17.96 2.90 -12.70
CA MET A 45 -19.04 3.88 -12.56
C MET A 45 -18.60 5.33 -12.80
N SER A 46 -17.36 5.70 -12.45
CA SER A 46 -16.90 7.09 -12.48
C SER A 46 -15.92 7.44 -13.60
N GLY A 47 -15.22 6.46 -14.15
CA GLY A 47 -14.10 6.67 -15.07
C GLY A 47 -12.81 7.15 -14.37
N PHE A 48 -12.85 7.44 -13.07
CA PHE A 48 -11.68 7.82 -12.31
C PHE A 48 -10.84 6.59 -11.95
N THR A 49 -9.55 6.58 -12.31
CA THR A 49 -8.68 5.40 -12.16
C THR A 49 -7.78 5.42 -10.91
N GLY A 50 -7.75 6.52 -10.15
CA GLY A 50 -6.97 6.59 -8.90
C GLY A 50 -7.35 5.47 -7.91
N SER A 51 -6.41 5.00 -7.09
CA SER A 51 -6.61 3.83 -6.23
C SER A 51 -7.50 4.08 -5.00
N ALA A 52 -7.81 5.33 -4.67
CA ALA A 52 -8.64 5.66 -3.51
C ALA A 52 -9.76 6.64 -3.85
N GLY A 53 -10.98 6.33 -3.46
CA GLY A 53 -12.14 7.20 -3.60
C GLY A 53 -13.47 6.51 -3.37
N THR A 54 -14.50 7.31 -3.12
CA THR A 54 -15.87 6.85 -2.93
C THR A 54 -16.81 7.66 -3.79
N LEU A 55 -17.58 6.98 -4.64
CA LEU A 55 -18.66 7.61 -5.42
C LEU A 55 -19.96 7.52 -4.60
N VAL A 56 -20.64 8.66 -4.43
CA VAL A 56 -21.98 8.72 -3.82
C VAL A 56 -22.94 9.30 -4.84
N VAL A 57 -24.04 8.60 -5.08
CA VAL A 57 -25.07 8.97 -6.04
C VAL A 57 -26.40 9.15 -5.35
N THR A 58 -27.07 10.27 -5.60
CA THR A 58 -28.46 10.54 -5.23
C THR A 58 -29.32 10.66 -6.49
N LYS A 59 -30.59 10.96 -6.35
CA LYS A 59 -31.52 11.13 -7.46
C LYS A 59 -31.02 12.18 -8.48
N ASP A 60 -30.41 13.26 -8.02
CA ASP A 60 -30.03 14.43 -8.84
C ASP A 60 -28.56 14.84 -8.69
N TYR A 61 -27.80 14.20 -7.81
CA TYR A 61 -26.39 14.49 -7.56
C TYR A 61 -25.52 13.24 -7.72
N ALA A 62 -24.26 13.42 -8.15
CA ALA A 62 -23.21 12.41 -8.09
C ALA A 62 -21.89 13.08 -7.72
N GLY A 63 -21.24 12.62 -6.65
CA GLY A 63 -19.96 13.15 -6.18
C GLY A 63 -18.94 12.05 -5.96
N LEU A 64 -17.69 12.33 -6.32
CA LEU A 64 -16.53 11.48 -6.05
C LEU A 64 -15.65 12.13 -4.97
N TRP A 65 -15.54 11.48 -3.82
CA TRP A 65 -14.62 11.85 -2.75
C TRP A 65 -13.28 11.17 -2.95
N THR A 66 -12.19 11.94 -3.03
CA THR A 66 -10.82 11.43 -3.08
C THR A 66 -9.87 12.36 -2.34
N ASP A 67 -8.64 11.92 -2.04
CA ASP A 67 -7.65 12.70 -1.29
C ASP A 67 -6.65 13.44 -2.18
N GLY A 68 -5.77 14.25 -1.55
CA GLY A 68 -4.87 15.17 -2.23
C GLY A 68 -3.88 14.56 -3.22
N ARG A 69 -3.63 13.25 -3.14
CA ARG A 69 -2.77 12.52 -4.07
C ARG A 69 -3.35 12.51 -5.49
N TYR A 70 -4.68 12.62 -5.60
CA TYR A 70 -5.44 12.39 -6.84
C TYR A 70 -6.21 13.60 -7.36
N PHE A 71 -6.16 14.77 -6.73
CA PHE A 71 -7.00 15.91 -7.13
C PHE A 71 -6.84 16.29 -8.60
N LEU A 72 -5.59 16.42 -9.09
CA LEU A 72 -5.32 16.77 -10.49
C LEU A 72 -5.83 15.70 -11.47
N GLN A 73 -5.59 14.44 -11.17
CA GLN A 73 -6.05 13.31 -11.98
C GLN A 73 -7.58 13.26 -12.03
N ALA A 74 -8.23 13.41 -10.87
CA ALA A 74 -9.69 13.39 -10.78
C ALA A 74 -10.34 14.56 -11.52
N GLU A 75 -9.77 15.78 -11.46
CA GLU A 75 -10.24 16.91 -12.26
C GLU A 75 -10.29 16.59 -13.75
N GLN A 76 -9.20 16.01 -14.27
CA GLN A 76 -9.09 15.66 -15.68
C GLN A 76 -10.05 14.52 -16.07
N GLN A 77 -10.10 13.46 -15.28
CA GLN A 77 -10.85 12.24 -15.61
C GLN A 77 -12.36 12.39 -15.39
N LEU A 78 -12.80 13.29 -14.52
CA LEU A 78 -14.21 13.57 -14.28
C LEU A 78 -14.77 14.66 -15.20
N GLU A 79 -13.94 15.30 -16.01
CA GLU A 79 -14.42 16.34 -16.94
C GLU A 79 -15.50 15.80 -17.87
N GLY A 80 -16.62 16.49 -17.93
CA GLY A 80 -17.76 16.09 -18.77
C GLY A 80 -18.56 14.88 -18.29
N SER A 81 -18.16 14.19 -17.20
CA SER A 81 -18.85 13.00 -16.65
C SER A 81 -20.19 13.32 -15.97
N GLY A 82 -20.35 14.53 -15.45
CA GLY A 82 -21.47 14.92 -14.59
C GLY A 82 -21.29 14.50 -13.13
N ILE A 83 -20.10 14.05 -12.74
CA ILE A 83 -19.71 13.74 -11.37
C ILE A 83 -18.86 14.88 -10.82
N GLU A 84 -19.21 15.38 -9.64
CA GLU A 84 -18.49 16.46 -8.96
C GLU A 84 -17.30 15.91 -8.17
N LEU A 85 -16.15 16.58 -8.23
CA LEU A 85 -14.99 16.23 -7.41
C LEU A 85 -15.11 16.85 -6.00
N CYS A 86 -15.22 15.99 -4.99
CA CYS A 86 -15.22 16.35 -3.59
C CYS A 86 -13.81 16.15 -3.00
N ARG A 87 -13.06 17.26 -2.82
CA ARG A 87 -11.67 17.23 -2.31
C ARG A 87 -11.64 16.97 -0.82
N MET A 88 -11.42 15.71 -0.43
CA MET A 88 -11.37 15.30 0.97
C MET A 88 -10.35 16.14 1.76
N PHE A 89 -10.70 16.41 3.00
CA PHE A 89 -9.90 17.18 3.97
C PHE A 89 -9.74 18.68 3.67
N ASN A 90 -10.25 19.18 2.55
CA ASN A 90 -10.29 20.60 2.29
C ASN A 90 -11.37 21.28 3.15
N PRO A 91 -11.12 22.52 3.64
CA PRO A 91 -12.11 23.27 4.41
C PRO A 91 -13.46 23.39 3.70
N GLY A 92 -14.55 23.05 4.37
CA GLY A 92 -15.92 23.14 3.86
C GLY A 92 -16.37 21.94 3.02
N VAL A 93 -15.52 20.97 2.74
CA VAL A 93 -15.90 19.71 2.07
C VAL A 93 -16.31 18.69 3.11
N PRO A 94 -17.58 18.23 3.12
CA PRO A 94 -18.04 17.22 4.06
C PRO A 94 -17.41 15.86 3.76
N THR A 95 -17.26 15.02 4.77
CA THR A 95 -16.97 13.59 4.56
C THR A 95 -18.15 12.90 3.86
N THR A 96 -17.93 11.73 3.28
CA THR A 96 -19.01 10.91 2.69
C THR A 96 -20.14 10.66 3.70
N THR A 97 -19.78 10.33 4.94
CA THR A 97 -20.74 10.09 6.04
C THR A 97 -21.57 11.33 6.37
N GLU A 98 -20.94 12.50 6.51
CA GLU A 98 -21.65 13.78 6.76
C GLU A 98 -22.56 14.17 5.58
N PHE A 99 -22.09 13.93 4.35
CA PHE A 99 -22.90 14.17 3.16
C PHE A 99 -24.15 13.28 3.14
N ILE A 100 -23.98 11.98 3.40
CA ILE A 100 -25.08 11.01 3.45
C ILE A 100 -26.07 11.39 4.57
N GLU A 101 -25.58 11.63 5.79
CA GLU A 101 -26.39 12.04 6.95
C GLU A 101 -27.22 13.29 6.64
N LYS A 102 -26.62 14.27 5.98
CA LYS A 102 -27.30 15.53 5.63
C LYS A 102 -28.38 15.35 4.56
N ASN A 103 -28.10 14.55 3.53
CA ASN A 103 -28.91 14.50 2.30
C ASN A 103 -29.92 13.35 2.26
N ILE A 104 -29.82 12.33 3.14
CA ILE A 104 -30.80 11.26 3.21
C ILE A 104 -32.15 11.84 3.67
N PRO A 105 -33.29 11.52 3.01
CA PRO A 105 -34.60 11.95 3.47
C PRO A 105 -35.02 11.23 4.77
N GLU A 106 -36.05 11.78 5.43
CA GLU A 106 -36.71 11.10 6.55
C GLU A 106 -37.31 9.76 6.09
N GLY A 107 -37.00 8.68 6.80
CA GLY A 107 -37.39 7.32 6.41
C GLY A 107 -36.69 6.79 5.15
N GLY A 108 -35.64 7.48 4.66
CA GLY A 108 -34.93 7.12 3.44
C GLY A 108 -34.09 5.86 3.54
N VAL A 109 -33.57 5.41 2.39
CA VAL A 109 -32.77 4.19 2.27
C VAL A 109 -31.39 4.50 1.68
N LEU A 110 -30.34 4.17 2.44
CA LEU A 110 -28.96 4.12 1.94
C LEU A 110 -28.68 2.72 1.38
N GLY A 111 -28.25 2.64 0.12
CA GLY A 111 -27.84 1.38 -0.51
C GLY A 111 -26.34 1.28 -0.72
N PHE A 112 -25.78 0.09 -0.57
CA PHE A 112 -24.43 -0.30 -0.97
C PHE A 112 -24.28 -1.82 -0.99
N ASP A 113 -23.23 -2.33 -1.63
CA ASP A 113 -22.82 -3.72 -1.45
C ASP A 113 -22.14 -3.89 -0.09
N GLY A 114 -22.76 -4.61 0.82
CA GLY A 114 -22.26 -4.83 2.19
C GLY A 114 -20.95 -5.59 2.26
N ARG A 115 -20.51 -6.20 1.14
CA ARG A 115 -19.23 -6.90 1.07
C ARG A 115 -18.04 -5.95 0.91
N VAL A 116 -18.28 -4.72 0.39
CA VAL A 116 -17.24 -3.70 0.14
C VAL A 116 -17.27 -2.52 1.13
N VAL A 117 -18.07 -2.62 2.17
CA VAL A 117 -18.13 -1.64 3.27
C VAL A 117 -17.73 -2.35 4.55
N THR A 118 -16.89 -1.74 5.37
CA THR A 118 -16.47 -2.35 6.65
C THR A 118 -17.59 -2.36 7.69
N PHE A 119 -17.52 -3.30 8.62
CA PHE A 119 -18.42 -3.34 9.78
C PHE A 119 -18.42 -2.01 10.55
N GLY A 120 -17.24 -1.45 10.82
CA GLY A 120 -17.12 -0.18 11.56
C GLY A 120 -17.77 0.99 10.84
N GLU A 121 -17.61 1.09 9.53
CA GLU A 121 -18.23 2.12 8.69
C GLU A 121 -19.75 1.93 8.62
N GLY A 122 -20.22 0.71 8.34
CA GLY A 122 -21.64 0.40 8.28
C GLY A 122 -22.35 0.62 9.62
N LYS A 123 -21.70 0.29 10.75
CA LYS A 123 -22.19 0.58 12.11
C LYS A 123 -22.32 2.09 12.34
N THR A 124 -21.29 2.86 11.98
CA THR A 124 -21.30 4.34 12.10
C THR A 124 -22.42 4.94 11.26
N LEU A 125 -22.58 4.51 10.01
CA LEU A 125 -23.67 4.95 9.14
C LEU A 125 -25.03 4.59 9.75
N SER A 126 -25.20 3.35 10.21
CA SER A 126 -26.46 2.91 10.84
C SER A 126 -26.85 3.78 12.04
N GLU A 127 -25.88 4.14 12.89
CA GLU A 127 -26.11 5.00 14.05
C GLU A 127 -26.54 6.41 13.65
N LYS A 128 -25.87 7.01 12.68
CA LYS A 128 -26.19 8.37 12.19
C LYS A 128 -27.54 8.44 11.49
N LEU A 129 -27.90 7.41 10.75
CA LEU A 129 -29.17 7.34 10.02
C LEU A 129 -30.40 7.19 10.94
N LYS A 130 -30.24 6.71 12.18
CA LYS A 130 -31.33 6.59 13.17
C LYS A 130 -32.04 7.91 13.42
N ALA A 131 -31.33 9.05 13.39
CA ALA A 131 -31.92 10.37 13.65
C ALA A 131 -32.98 10.78 12.62
N LYS A 132 -32.95 10.15 11.42
CA LYS A 132 -33.92 10.36 10.34
C LYS A 132 -34.78 9.13 10.06
N ASN A 133 -34.83 8.16 10.96
CA ASN A 133 -35.53 6.87 10.76
C ASN A 133 -35.15 6.18 9.44
N ALA A 134 -33.96 6.50 8.88
CA ALA A 134 -33.47 5.94 7.65
C ALA A 134 -32.82 4.56 7.88
N THR A 135 -32.80 3.73 6.83
CA THR A 135 -32.32 2.35 6.88
C THR A 135 -31.21 2.09 5.88
N ILE A 136 -30.51 0.96 6.06
CA ILE A 136 -29.47 0.50 5.13
C ILE A 136 -29.98 -0.73 4.39
N LYS A 137 -29.77 -0.75 3.05
CA LYS A 137 -29.95 -1.91 2.17
C LYS A 137 -28.60 -2.32 1.62
N TYR A 138 -28.03 -3.39 2.18
CA TYR A 138 -26.65 -3.82 1.95
C TYR A 138 -26.51 -5.11 1.14
N GLU A 139 -27.60 -5.80 0.84
CA GLU A 139 -27.61 -7.09 0.12
C GLU A 139 -27.61 -6.90 -1.41
N VAL A 140 -27.37 -5.68 -1.90
CA VAL A 140 -27.56 -5.35 -3.31
C VAL A 140 -26.29 -4.74 -3.93
N ASP A 141 -25.70 -5.47 -4.86
CA ASP A 141 -24.70 -4.92 -5.79
C ASP A 141 -25.43 -4.41 -7.06
N LEU A 142 -25.78 -3.11 -7.06
CA LEU A 142 -26.44 -2.51 -8.22
C LEU A 142 -25.49 -2.30 -9.39
N VAL A 143 -24.18 -2.19 -9.13
CA VAL A 143 -23.17 -2.05 -10.20
C VAL A 143 -23.05 -3.32 -11.01
N ASP A 144 -23.14 -4.48 -10.39
CA ASP A 144 -23.12 -5.78 -11.07
C ASP A 144 -24.25 -5.92 -12.11
N LYS A 145 -25.41 -5.31 -11.83
CA LYS A 145 -26.55 -5.29 -12.77
C LYS A 145 -26.34 -4.38 -13.98
N ILE A 146 -25.33 -3.51 -13.94
CA ILE A 146 -25.02 -2.55 -15.01
C ILE A 146 -23.77 -2.97 -15.78
N TRP A 147 -22.83 -3.64 -15.12
CA TRP A 147 -21.54 -4.02 -15.67
C TRP A 147 -21.61 -5.42 -16.33
N GLU A 148 -22.12 -5.45 -17.55
CA GLU A 148 -22.41 -6.70 -18.28
C GLU A 148 -21.16 -7.57 -18.56
N ASP A 149 -20.00 -6.93 -18.73
CA ASP A 149 -18.69 -7.55 -19.01
C ASP A 149 -17.76 -7.53 -17.80
N ARG A 150 -18.32 -7.55 -16.58
CA ARG A 150 -17.54 -7.54 -15.35
C ARG A 150 -16.57 -8.73 -15.33
N PRO A 151 -15.26 -8.49 -15.12
CA PRO A 151 -14.29 -9.57 -15.01
C PRO A 151 -14.67 -10.58 -13.93
N GLU A 152 -14.42 -11.88 -14.18
CA GLU A 152 -14.60 -12.91 -13.15
C GLU A 152 -13.59 -12.71 -12.00
N LEU A 153 -13.86 -13.32 -10.85
CA LEU A 153 -12.87 -13.42 -9.77
C LEU A 153 -11.62 -14.16 -10.27
N SER A 154 -10.45 -13.71 -9.85
CA SER A 154 -9.18 -14.32 -10.23
C SER A 154 -9.14 -15.82 -9.89
N LYS A 155 -8.58 -16.61 -10.81
CA LYS A 155 -8.32 -18.05 -10.67
C LYS A 155 -6.82 -18.37 -10.71
N ARG A 156 -5.96 -17.36 -10.50
CA ARG A 156 -4.51 -17.53 -10.50
C ARG A 156 -4.10 -18.50 -9.38
N LYS A 157 -3.04 -19.26 -9.63
CA LYS A 157 -2.58 -20.29 -8.69
C LYS A 157 -1.95 -19.68 -7.45
N ALA A 158 -2.16 -20.34 -6.34
CA ALA A 158 -1.49 -20.05 -5.09
C ALA A 158 -0.14 -20.77 -4.99
N PHE A 159 0.73 -20.27 -4.11
CA PHE A 159 1.99 -20.91 -3.74
C PHE A 159 2.19 -20.89 -2.23
N TYR A 160 3.01 -21.79 -1.74
CA TYR A 160 3.32 -21.94 -0.32
C TYR A 160 4.69 -21.31 -0.02
N LEU A 161 4.81 -20.67 1.13
CA LEU A 161 6.08 -20.17 1.64
C LEU A 161 6.63 -21.17 2.66
N ASP A 162 7.71 -21.84 2.30
CA ASP A 162 8.43 -22.72 3.23
C ASP A 162 9.00 -21.96 4.42
N VAL A 163 9.25 -22.68 5.51
CA VAL A 163 9.82 -22.11 6.73
C VAL A 163 11.17 -21.41 6.50
N ASP A 164 11.95 -21.87 5.53
CA ASP A 164 13.21 -21.23 5.13
C ASP A 164 13.02 -19.79 4.59
N LEU A 165 11.82 -19.46 4.13
CA LEU A 165 11.44 -18.12 3.71
C LEU A 165 10.62 -17.40 4.80
N ALA A 166 9.61 -18.07 5.36
CA ALA A 166 8.70 -17.48 6.34
C ALA A 166 9.25 -17.41 7.78
N GLY A 167 10.26 -18.21 8.10
CA GLY A 167 10.91 -18.25 9.42
C GLY A 167 10.09 -18.86 10.56
N GLU A 168 8.77 -19.05 10.36
CA GLU A 168 7.84 -19.59 11.37
C GLU A 168 6.78 -20.45 10.69
N THR A 169 6.42 -21.59 11.32
CA THR A 169 5.37 -22.48 10.81
C THR A 169 3.98 -21.89 11.03
N ALA A 170 3.01 -22.28 10.21
CA ALA A 170 1.60 -21.91 10.42
C ALA A 170 1.07 -22.41 11.78
N THR A 171 1.48 -23.61 12.21
CA THR A 171 1.16 -24.15 13.56
C THR A 171 1.56 -23.16 14.66
N SER A 172 2.81 -22.68 14.66
CA SER A 172 3.31 -21.73 15.67
C SER A 172 2.54 -20.41 15.64
N LYS A 173 2.26 -19.88 14.45
CA LYS A 173 1.48 -18.65 14.28
C LYS A 173 0.05 -18.81 14.79
N LEU A 174 -0.60 -19.95 14.51
CA LEU A 174 -1.94 -20.28 15.01
C LEU A 174 -1.97 -20.40 16.54
N GLU A 175 -0.96 -20.99 17.15
CA GLU A 175 -0.84 -21.05 18.62
C GLU A 175 -0.79 -19.63 19.23
N ARG A 176 -0.02 -18.74 18.63
CA ARG A 176 0.04 -17.33 19.06
C ARG A 176 -1.31 -16.62 18.92
N VAL A 177 -2.00 -16.81 17.79
CA VAL A 177 -3.34 -16.23 17.56
C VAL A 177 -4.36 -16.78 18.54
N ARG A 178 -4.38 -18.10 18.77
CA ARG A 178 -5.28 -18.73 19.76
C ARG A 178 -5.01 -18.25 21.18
N LYS A 179 -3.77 -17.94 21.52
CA LYS A 179 -3.44 -17.34 22.82
C LYS A 179 -4.09 -15.95 22.96
N GLU A 180 -3.95 -15.09 21.94
CA GLU A 180 -4.61 -13.76 21.93
C GLU A 180 -6.15 -13.87 21.98
N MET A 181 -6.73 -14.83 21.25
CA MET A 181 -8.17 -15.11 21.31
C MET A 181 -8.59 -15.45 22.76
N LYS A 182 -7.87 -16.34 23.42
CA LYS A 182 -8.12 -16.75 24.81
C LYS A 182 -7.99 -15.56 25.78
N GLU A 183 -6.96 -14.73 25.62
CA GLU A 183 -6.76 -13.52 26.42
C GLU A 183 -7.89 -12.49 26.21
N ALA A 184 -8.47 -12.44 25.00
CA ALA A 184 -9.63 -11.64 24.66
C ALA A 184 -10.96 -12.27 25.12
N GLY A 185 -10.94 -13.52 25.60
CA GLY A 185 -12.13 -14.29 26.00
C GLY A 185 -12.96 -14.75 24.81
N ALA A 186 -12.36 -14.92 23.64
CA ALA A 186 -13.01 -15.37 22.40
C ALA A 186 -12.62 -16.83 22.08
N ASN A 187 -13.56 -17.60 21.55
CA ASN A 187 -13.35 -18.98 21.07
C ASN A 187 -13.37 -19.07 19.53
N ILE A 188 -13.78 -18.00 18.84
CA ILE A 188 -13.77 -17.89 17.38
C ILE A 188 -13.10 -16.57 16.99
N HIS A 189 -12.33 -16.57 15.89
CA HIS A 189 -11.79 -15.34 15.30
C HIS A 189 -12.01 -15.34 13.79
N ILE A 190 -12.65 -14.29 13.28
CA ILE A 190 -12.87 -14.09 11.83
C ILE A 190 -11.79 -13.14 11.29
N ILE A 191 -11.02 -13.61 10.31
CA ILE A 191 -10.02 -12.84 9.59
C ILE A 191 -10.49 -12.70 8.14
N THR A 192 -10.70 -11.46 7.70
CA THR A 192 -11.11 -11.15 6.32
C THR A 192 -9.99 -10.53 5.49
N SER A 193 -8.96 -9.98 6.10
CA SER A 193 -7.81 -9.39 5.41
C SER A 193 -6.94 -10.46 4.75
N LEU A 194 -6.63 -10.25 3.46
CA LEU A 194 -5.91 -11.21 2.63
C LEU A 194 -4.48 -11.45 3.10
N ASP A 195 -3.79 -10.38 3.47
CA ASP A 195 -2.41 -10.38 3.98
C ASP A 195 -2.29 -11.08 5.34
N ASP A 196 -3.28 -10.91 6.23
CA ASP A 196 -3.33 -11.61 7.52
C ASP A 196 -3.51 -13.11 7.33
N THR A 197 -4.43 -13.53 6.45
CA THR A 197 -4.62 -14.95 6.09
C THR A 197 -3.35 -15.52 5.45
N GLY A 198 -2.77 -14.79 4.49
CA GLY A 198 -1.55 -15.19 3.79
C GLY A 198 -0.36 -15.38 4.74
N TRP A 199 -0.18 -14.45 5.68
CA TRP A 199 0.87 -14.56 6.70
C TRP A 199 0.62 -15.72 7.66
N LEU A 200 -0.61 -15.85 8.16
CA LEU A 200 -0.97 -16.86 9.17
C LEU A 200 -0.74 -18.28 8.67
N LEU A 201 -1.15 -18.56 7.43
CA LEU A 201 -1.12 -19.91 6.85
C LEU A 201 0.06 -20.15 5.90
N ASN A 202 1.00 -19.22 5.79
CA ASN A 202 2.15 -19.29 4.88
C ASN A 202 1.76 -19.53 3.42
N ILE A 203 0.62 -19.01 2.97
CA ILE A 203 0.14 -19.11 1.59
C ILE A 203 0.13 -17.74 0.90
N ARG A 204 0.39 -17.75 -0.37
CA ARG A 204 0.31 -16.56 -1.21
C ARG A 204 -0.45 -16.88 -2.49
N GLY A 205 -0.99 -15.86 -3.12
CA GLY A 205 -1.64 -15.95 -4.43
C GLY A 205 -1.26 -14.73 -5.26
N MET A 206 -1.84 -14.63 -6.44
CA MET A 206 -1.65 -13.48 -7.33
C MET A 206 -3.03 -12.94 -7.78
N ASP A 207 -4.01 -12.92 -6.88
CA ASP A 207 -5.37 -12.51 -7.19
C ASP A 207 -5.54 -11.00 -7.35
N VAL A 208 -4.61 -10.24 -6.77
CA VAL A 208 -4.49 -8.80 -6.94
C VAL A 208 -3.20 -8.54 -7.72
N ASP A 209 -3.26 -7.68 -8.73
CA ASP A 209 -2.07 -7.37 -9.52
C ASP A 209 -1.00 -6.73 -8.63
N PHE A 210 0.26 -7.12 -8.84
CA PHE A 210 1.43 -6.71 -8.08
C PHE A 210 1.51 -7.25 -6.63
N PHE A 211 0.40 -7.70 -6.05
CA PHE A 211 0.38 -8.12 -4.65
C PHE A 211 0.23 -9.65 -4.54
N PRO A 212 1.14 -10.35 -3.84
CA PRO A 212 1.05 -11.79 -3.66
C PRO A 212 -0.03 -12.17 -2.64
N LEU A 213 -1.28 -11.80 -2.94
CA LEU A 213 -2.46 -11.99 -2.10
C LEU A 213 -3.41 -13.03 -2.71
N LEU A 214 -4.06 -13.80 -1.84
CA LEU A 214 -5.02 -14.84 -2.18
C LEU A 214 -6.41 -14.45 -1.69
N LEU A 215 -7.40 -14.35 -2.58
CA LEU A 215 -8.80 -14.13 -2.20
C LEU A 215 -9.28 -15.28 -1.31
N SER A 216 -9.43 -15.02 -0.03
CA SER A 216 -9.79 -16.01 0.99
C SER A 216 -10.29 -15.37 2.28
N TYR A 217 -11.13 -16.08 3.01
CA TYR A 217 -11.49 -15.76 4.39
C TYR A 217 -11.01 -16.87 5.30
N THR A 218 -10.69 -16.53 6.53
CA THR A 218 -10.25 -17.48 7.55
C THR A 218 -11.07 -17.33 8.81
N VAL A 219 -11.58 -18.46 9.32
CA VAL A 219 -12.21 -18.52 10.65
C VAL A 219 -11.38 -19.46 11.50
N VAL A 220 -10.77 -18.92 12.55
CA VAL A 220 -9.94 -19.67 13.50
C VAL A 220 -10.78 -20.10 14.68
N PHE A 221 -10.83 -21.41 14.91
CA PHE A 221 -11.42 -22.04 16.10
C PHE A 221 -10.31 -22.51 17.04
N GLU A 222 -10.68 -22.99 18.23
CA GLU A 222 -9.72 -23.49 19.22
C GLU A 222 -8.92 -24.71 18.71
N ASP A 223 -9.53 -25.57 17.89
CA ASP A 223 -8.98 -26.87 17.45
C ASP A 223 -8.73 -26.98 15.95
N HIS A 224 -9.34 -26.17 15.12
CA HIS A 224 -9.20 -26.18 13.66
C HIS A 224 -9.26 -24.77 13.05
N VAL A 225 -9.16 -24.70 11.74
CA VAL A 225 -9.29 -23.46 10.95
C VAL A 225 -10.15 -23.77 9.72
N ASP A 226 -11.16 -22.95 9.46
CA ASP A 226 -11.89 -22.96 8.20
C ASP A 226 -11.28 -21.92 7.26
N LEU A 227 -10.83 -22.36 6.09
CA LEU A 227 -10.28 -21.52 5.02
C LEU A 227 -11.25 -21.51 3.84
N TYR A 228 -11.88 -20.37 3.60
CA TYR A 228 -12.84 -20.18 2.50
C TYR A 228 -12.11 -19.62 1.27
N VAL A 229 -11.99 -20.42 0.23
CA VAL A 229 -11.18 -20.11 -0.95
C VAL A 229 -11.70 -20.90 -2.18
N ASP A 230 -11.35 -20.47 -3.38
CA ASP A 230 -11.49 -21.32 -4.57
C ASP A 230 -10.38 -22.38 -4.54
N GLU A 231 -10.75 -23.62 -4.16
CA GLU A 231 -9.84 -24.75 -4.02
C GLU A 231 -9.07 -25.07 -5.30
N SER A 232 -9.59 -24.69 -6.47
CA SER A 232 -8.92 -24.92 -7.75
C SER A 232 -7.56 -24.21 -7.86
N LYS A 233 -7.30 -23.22 -7.01
CA LYS A 233 -6.02 -22.49 -6.94
C LYS A 233 -4.90 -23.29 -6.31
N PHE A 234 -5.22 -24.31 -5.52
CA PHE A 234 -4.27 -25.08 -4.73
C PHE A 234 -3.71 -26.30 -5.46
N SER A 235 -2.42 -26.53 -5.29
CA SER A 235 -1.78 -27.80 -5.61
C SER A 235 -2.05 -28.83 -4.50
N ASP A 236 -1.81 -30.11 -4.77
CA ASP A 236 -1.91 -31.16 -3.76
C ASP A 236 -0.93 -30.94 -2.61
N GLU A 237 0.23 -30.35 -2.89
CA GLU A 237 1.23 -29.99 -1.88
C GLU A 237 0.71 -28.95 -0.90
N ILE A 238 0.09 -27.86 -1.40
CA ILE A 238 -0.53 -26.82 -0.56
C ILE A 238 -1.61 -27.44 0.32
N LYS A 239 -2.49 -28.28 -0.26
CA LYS A 239 -3.55 -28.96 0.49
C LYS A 239 -2.98 -29.86 1.59
N ALA A 240 -1.92 -30.60 1.29
CA ALA A 240 -1.24 -31.46 2.27
C ALA A 240 -0.58 -30.65 3.40
N ASN A 241 -0.02 -29.48 3.12
CA ASN A 241 0.55 -28.61 4.15
C ASN A 241 -0.56 -28.01 5.03
N LEU A 242 -1.63 -27.50 4.46
CA LEU A 242 -2.77 -26.95 5.21
C LEU A 242 -3.43 -28.01 6.11
N ALA A 243 -3.55 -29.26 5.63
CA ALA A 243 -4.13 -30.34 6.42
C ALA A 243 -3.31 -30.69 7.69
N LYS A 244 -1.98 -30.46 7.69
CA LYS A 244 -1.12 -30.65 8.89
C LYS A 244 -1.50 -29.71 10.04
N ASP A 245 -2.04 -28.52 9.69
CA ASP A 245 -2.44 -27.48 10.64
C ASP A 245 -3.94 -27.52 10.97
N ASN A 246 -4.63 -28.63 10.65
CA ASN A 246 -6.09 -28.80 10.79
C ASN A 246 -6.88 -27.70 10.05
N VAL A 247 -6.42 -27.30 8.87
CA VAL A 247 -7.14 -26.34 8.02
C VAL A 247 -8.13 -27.09 7.13
N VAL A 248 -9.40 -26.73 7.24
CA VAL A 248 -10.50 -27.26 6.42
C VAL A 248 -10.77 -26.26 5.28
N ILE A 249 -10.60 -26.73 4.04
CA ILE A 249 -10.84 -25.90 2.86
C ILE A 249 -12.34 -25.92 2.53
N LYS A 250 -12.93 -24.75 2.36
CA LYS A 250 -14.36 -24.54 2.04
C LYS A 250 -14.54 -23.60 0.84
N PRO A 251 -15.65 -23.71 0.10
CA PRO A 251 -15.95 -22.79 -0.99
C PRO A 251 -15.97 -21.32 -0.55
N TYR A 252 -15.38 -20.43 -1.36
CA TYR A 252 -15.13 -19.03 -1.04
C TYR A 252 -16.32 -18.28 -0.44
N ASN A 253 -17.51 -18.38 -1.06
CA ASN A 253 -18.71 -17.65 -0.59
C ASN A 253 -19.47 -18.37 0.54
N GLN A 254 -19.05 -19.57 0.94
CA GLN A 254 -19.76 -20.35 1.95
C GLN A 254 -19.69 -19.71 3.33
N ILE A 255 -18.71 -18.83 3.59
CA ILE A 255 -18.59 -18.10 4.85
C ILE A 255 -19.87 -17.37 5.22
N TYR A 256 -20.58 -16.76 4.25
CA TYR A 256 -21.82 -16.00 4.51
C TYR A 256 -22.96 -16.87 5.02
N GLU A 257 -22.91 -18.18 4.78
CA GLU A 257 -23.89 -19.13 5.31
C GLU A 257 -23.39 -19.79 6.61
N ASP A 258 -22.13 -20.18 6.68
CA ASP A 258 -21.59 -20.90 7.84
C ASP A 258 -21.65 -20.07 9.12
N ILE A 259 -21.40 -18.76 9.05
CA ILE A 259 -21.44 -17.88 10.23
C ILE A 259 -22.85 -17.74 10.82
N LYS A 260 -23.91 -17.98 10.05
CA LYS A 260 -25.29 -18.04 10.56
C LYS A 260 -25.51 -19.20 11.54
N GLY A 261 -24.61 -20.18 11.52
CA GLY A 261 -24.61 -21.34 12.42
C GLY A 261 -23.96 -21.10 13.77
N PHE A 262 -23.37 -19.91 14.03
CA PHE A 262 -22.79 -19.58 15.34
C PHE A 262 -23.87 -19.55 16.43
N LYS A 263 -23.49 -19.93 17.64
CA LYS A 263 -24.41 -20.10 18.74
C LYS A 263 -24.26 -18.99 19.76
N SER A 264 -25.28 -18.81 20.61
CA SER A 264 -25.28 -17.77 21.65
C SER A 264 -24.16 -17.90 22.69
N GLU A 265 -23.59 -19.10 22.87
CA GLU A 265 -22.42 -19.35 23.71
C GLU A 265 -21.09 -18.96 23.05
N ASP A 266 -21.07 -18.73 21.73
CA ASP A 266 -19.85 -18.33 21.02
C ASP A 266 -19.49 -16.86 21.32
N VAL A 267 -18.19 -16.63 21.40
CA VAL A 267 -17.60 -15.31 21.56
C VAL A 267 -16.65 -15.08 20.38
N VAL A 268 -17.00 -14.18 19.48
CA VAL A 268 -16.30 -13.97 18.22
C VAL A 268 -15.44 -12.72 18.27
N LEU A 269 -14.13 -12.90 18.08
CA LEU A 269 -13.18 -11.80 17.88
C LEU A 269 -13.27 -11.31 16.44
N VAL A 270 -13.49 -10.01 16.26
CA VAL A 270 -13.61 -9.35 14.95
C VAL A 270 -12.88 -8.02 14.95
N ASP A 271 -12.28 -7.68 13.82
CA ASP A 271 -11.72 -6.35 13.58
C ASP A 271 -12.74 -5.49 12.82
N PRO A 272 -13.33 -4.45 13.46
CA PRO A 272 -14.32 -3.60 12.81
C PRO A 272 -13.80 -2.86 11.56
N ALA A 273 -12.49 -2.63 11.48
CA ALA A 273 -11.87 -1.96 10.35
C ALA A 273 -11.62 -2.90 9.14
N ARG A 274 -11.76 -4.22 9.33
CA ARG A 274 -11.48 -5.23 8.29
C ARG A 274 -12.68 -6.09 7.94
N LEU A 275 -13.46 -6.50 8.94
CA LEU A 275 -14.67 -7.32 8.72
C LEU A 275 -15.66 -6.56 7.83
N ASN A 276 -16.14 -7.18 6.75
CA ASN A 276 -17.15 -6.57 5.91
C ASN A 276 -18.55 -6.60 6.56
N PHE A 277 -19.38 -5.63 6.21
CA PHE A 277 -20.70 -5.43 6.81
C PHE A 277 -21.65 -6.59 6.53
N ALA A 278 -21.56 -7.26 5.39
CA ALA A 278 -22.38 -8.41 5.05
C ALA A 278 -22.08 -9.62 5.95
N ILE A 279 -20.81 -9.90 6.26
CA ILE A 279 -20.42 -10.94 7.21
C ILE A 279 -20.94 -10.59 8.60
N PHE A 280 -20.70 -9.37 9.08
CA PHE A 280 -21.20 -8.91 10.38
C PHE A 280 -22.73 -9.10 10.50
N SER A 281 -23.47 -8.68 9.49
CA SER A 281 -24.94 -8.72 9.48
C SER A 281 -25.52 -10.16 9.44
N ASN A 282 -24.71 -11.15 9.09
CA ASN A 282 -25.08 -12.56 9.10
C ASN A 282 -24.75 -13.27 10.43
N ILE A 283 -24.01 -12.64 11.34
CA ILE A 283 -23.77 -13.19 12.67
C ILE A 283 -25.07 -13.13 13.48
N PRO A 284 -25.54 -14.26 14.07
CA PRO A 284 -26.80 -14.28 14.80
C PRO A 284 -26.86 -13.28 15.97
N GLU A 285 -28.02 -12.68 16.15
CA GLU A 285 -28.31 -11.86 17.32
C GLU A 285 -28.15 -12.70 18.60
N GLY A 286 -27.35 -12.27 19.55
CA GLY A 286 -27.05 -13.03 20.77
C GLY A 286 -25.64 -13.65 20.79
N VAL A 287 -24.95 -13.74 19.67
CA VAL A 287 -23.51 -14.04 19.63
C VAL A 287 -22.73 -12.84 20.17
N LYS A 288 -21.84 -13.08 21.12
CA LYS A 288 -21.03 -12.02 21.71
C LYS A 288 -19.87 -11.67 20.80
N LEU A 289 -19.73 -10.38 20.45
CA LEU A 289 -18.58 -9.87 19.69
C LEU A 289 -17.53 -9.23 20.61
N VAL A 290 -16.27 -9.51 20.32
CA VAL A 290 -15.11 -8.80 20.85
C VAL A 290 -14.52 -7.99 19.72
N GLU A 291 -14.81 -6.69 19.73
CA GLU A 291 -14.34 -5.73 18.71
C GLU A 291 -12.91 -5.29 19.05
N LYS A 292 -11.92 -5.84 18.37
CA LYS A 292 -10.48 -5.49 18.50
C LYS A 292 -9.77 -5.65 17.15
N ARG A 293 -8.68 -4.91 16.97
CA ARG A 293 -7.76 -5.11 15.83
C ARG A 293 -7.29 -6.57 15.78
N ASN A 294 -7.21 -7.13 14.58
CA ASN A 294 -6.65 -8.47 14.37
C ASN A 294 -5.25 -8.58 15.02
N PRO A 295 -5.00 -9.59 15.87
CA PRO A 295 -3.69 -9.76 16.49
C PRO A 295 -2.58 -10.01 15.47
N THR A 296 -2.90 -10.60 14.33
CA THR A 296 -2.00 -10.84 13.19
C THR A 296 -1.37 -9.56 12.64
N VAL A 297 -2.07 -8.42 12.69
CA VAL A 297 -1.57 -7.12 12.18
C VAL A 297 -0.24 -6.73 12.84
N LEU A 298 -0.14 -6.84 14.16
CA LEU A 298 1.11 -6.52 14.86
C LEU A 298 2.13 -7.66 14.75
N MET A 299 1.66 -8.91 14.75
CA MET A 299 2.52 -10.08 14.67
C MET A 299 3.32 -10.12 13.37
N LYS A 300 2.69 -9.83 12.22
CA LYS A 300 3.37 -9.81 10.92
C LYS A 300 4.22 -8.56 10.69
N ALA A 301 3.84 -7.43 11.30
CA ALA A 301 4.62 -6.19 11.19
C ALA A 301 6.02 -6.32 11.83
N ILE A 302 6.16 -7.16 12.86
CA ILE A 302 7.45 -7.46 13.50
C ILE A 302 8.06 -8.69 12.81
N LYS A 303 8.94 -8.44 11.84
CA LYS A 303 9.60 -9.48 11.06
C LYS A 303 10.54 -10.29 11.94
N ASN A 304 10.53 -11.61 11.76
CA ASN A 304 11.49 -12.51 12.39
C ASN A 304 12.88 -12.44 11.71
N ASP A 305 13.89 -13.04 12.31
CA ASP A 305 15.28 -12.99 11.80
C ASP A 305 15.43 -13.58 10.39
N VAL A 306 14.61 -14.58 10.03
CA VAL A 306 14.64 -15.20 8.69
C VAL A 306 14.01 -14.27 7.66
N GLU A 307 12.85 -13.69 7.96
CA GLU A 307 12.21 -12.68 7.11
C GLU A 307 13.14 -11.48 6.89
N ILE A 308 13.78 -10.95 7.96
CA ILE A 308 14.73 -9.83 7.85
C ILE A 308 15.91 -10.18 6.94
N LYS A 309 16.49 -11.38 7.12
CA LYS A 309 17.59 -11.85 6.26
C LYS A 309 17.15 -11.91 4.79
N ASN A 310 15.98 -12.46 4.53
CA ASN A 310 15.45 -12.63 3.20
C ASN A 310 15.10 -11.26 2.56
N ILE A 311 14.48 -10.33 3.30
CA ILE A 311 14.22 -8.95 2.82
C ILE A 311 15.53 -8.27 2.41
N LYS A 312 16.57 -8.35 3.23
CA LYS A 312 17.89 -7.79 2.87
C LYS A 312 18.47 -8.42 1.60
N GLU A 313 18.27 -9.72 1.38
CA GLU A 313 18.68 -10.37 0.13
C GLU A 313 17.88 -9.86 -1.09
N ALA A 314 16.56 -9.65 -0.94
CA ALA A 314 15.74 -9.02 -1.97
C ALA A 314 16.25 -7.61 -2.32
N HIS A 315 16.63 -6.82 -1.30
CA HIS A 315 17.20 -5.48 -1.51
C HIS A 315 18.58 -5.48 -2.16
N VAL A 316 19.39 -6.51 -1.94
CA VAL A 316 20.67 -6.69 -2.68
C VAL A 316 20.40 -6.96 -4.16
N LYS A 317 19.40 -7.78 -4.48
CA LYS A 317 19.00 -8.08 -5.86
C LYS A 317 18.46 -6.82 -6.56
N ASP A 318 17.50 -6.17 -5.93
CA ASP A 318 16.92 -4.95 -6.51
C ASP A 318 17.92 -3.79 -6.55
N GLY A 319 18.79 -3.66 -5.56
CA GLY A 319 19.88 -2.69 -5.55
C GLY A 319 20.83 -2.86 -6.73
N ALA A 320 21.14 -4.10 -7.10
CA ALA A 320 21.94 -4.39 -8.29
C ALA A 320 21.19 -4.02 -9.58
N ALA A 321 19.90 -4.37 -9.68
CA ALA A 321 19.05 -4.02 -10.82
C ALA A 321 18.93 -2.50 -11.01
N HIS A 322 18.64 -1.78 -9.92
CA HIS A 322 18.53 -0.32 -9.93
C HIS A 322 19.87 0.38 -10.26
N THR A 323 20.97 -0.12 -9.73
CA THR A 323 22.30 0.43 -10.04
C THR A 323 22.63 0.28 -11.52
N LYS A 324 22.37 -0.89 -12.13
CA LYS A 324 22.50 -1.11 -13.59
C LYS A 324 21.60 -0.17 -14.38
N PHE A 325 20.38 0.06 -13.90
CA PHE A 325 19.43 0.96 -14.54
C PHE A 325 19.90 2.42 -14.52
N ILE A 326 20.39 2.92 -13.39
CA ILE A 326 20.92 4.29 -13.30
C ILE A 326 22.17 4.42 -14.19
N TYR A 327 23.07 3.45 -14.17
CA TYR A 327 24.22 3.41 -15.07
C TYR A 327 23.79 3.49 -16.54
N TRP A 328 22.83 2.68 -16.95
CA TRP A 328 22.27 2.71 -18.31
C TRP A 328 21.71 4.09 -18.68
N LEU A 329 20.91 4.73 -17.81
CA LEU A 329 20.40 6.10 -18.05
C LEU A 329 21.55 7.11 -18.23
N LYS A 330 22.58 7.03 -17.38
CA LYS A 330 23.74 7.94 -17.46
C LYS A 330 24.54 7.76 -18.77
N GLU A 331 24.72 6.53 -19.22
CA GLU A 331 25.39 6.26 -20.51
C GLU A 331 24.55 6.76 -21.70
N LEU A 332 23.22 6.64 -21.67
CA LEU A 332 22.34 7.21 -22.70
C LEU A 332 22.40 8.75 -22.74
N VAL A 333 22.48 9.39 -21.58
CA VAL A 333 22.68 10.87 -21.52
C VAL A 333 24.03 11.24 -22.14
N LYS A 334 25.09 10.53 -21.81
CA LYS A 334 26.46 10.77 -22.29
C LYS A 334 26.60 10.54 -23.79
N SER A 335 25.95 9.51 -24.34
CA SER A 335 25.93 9.23 -25.78
C SER A 335 25.00 10.16 -26.57
N GLY A 336 24.07 10.87 -25.90
CA GLY A 336 23.05 11.69 -26.54
C GLY A 336 21.83 10.90 -27.03
N GLU A 337 21.70 9.63 -26.63
CA GLU A 337 20.64 8.72 -27.08
C GLU A 337 19.43 8.68 -26.15
N ILE A 338 19.46 9.42 -25.04
CA ILE A 338 18.39 9.40 -24.03
C ILE A 338 17.00 9.69 -24.61
N ALA A 339 16.91 10.50 -25.67
CA ALA A 339 15.64 10.84 -26.33
C ALA A 339 15.00 9.68 -27.12
N ASN A 340 15.72 8.57 -27.30
CA ASN A 340 15.17 7.35 -27.88
C ASN A 340 14.31 6.55 -26.87
N GLU A 341 14.40 6.88 -25.60
CA GLU A 341 13.68 6.23 -24.52
C GLU A 341 12.49 7.08 -24.02
N THR A 342 11.53 6.40 -23.43
CA THR A 342 10.34 7.00 -22.83
C THR A 342 10.18 6.55 -21.38
N GLU A 343 9.24 7.12 -20.63
CA GLU A 343 8.90 6.69 -19.27
C GLU A 343 8.54 5.20 -19.24
N LEU A 344 7.73 4.72 -20.18
CA LEU A 344 7.32 3.31 -20.28
C LEU A 344 8.47 2.39 -20.66
N SER A 345 9.30 2.78 -21.65
CA SER A 345 10.44 1.94 -22.05
C SER A 345 11.52 1.86 -20.96
N ALA A 346 11.72 2.94 -20.21
CA ALA A 346 12.62 2.96 -19.06
C ALA A 346 12.11 2.06 -17.92
N SER A 347 10.80 2.12 -17.61
CA SER A 347 10.17 1.20 -16.65
C SER A 347 10.37 -0.26 -17.05
N ALA A 348 10.06 -0.60 -18.29
CA ALA A 348 10.27 -1.95 -18.82
C ALA A 348 11.74 -2.40 -18.80
N ARG A 349 12.69 -1.46 -18.95
CA ARG A 349 14.12 -1.75 -18.86
C ARG A 349 14.55 -2.11 -17.44
N LEU A 350 14.05 -1.38 -16.44
CA LEU A 350 14.32 -1.69 -15.03
C LEU A 350 13.76 -3.08 -14.66
N GLU A 351 12.55 -3.40 -15.11
CA GLU A 351 11.94 -4.72 -14.85
C GLU A 351 12.81 -5.84 -15.41
N LYS A 352 13.38 -5.70 -16.63
CA LYS A 352 14.33 -6.67 -17.18
C LYS A 352 15.59 -6.85 -16.32
N PHE A 353 16.13 -5.76 -15.77
CA PHE A 353 17.27 -5.88 -14.85
C PHE A 353 16.89 -6.62 -13.56
N ARG A 354 15.65 -6.51 -13.09
CA ARG A 354 15.11 -7.28 -11.95
C ARG A 354 14.95 -8.76 -12.27
N GLU A 355 14.42 -9.10 -13.45
CA GLU A 355 14.32 -10.49 -13.94
C GLU A 355 15.69 -11.18 -13.99
N GLU A 356 16.74 -10.47 -14.39
CA GLU A 356 18.11 -10.97 -14.44
C GLU A 356 18.69 -11.37 -13.08
N GLN A 357 18.14 -10.85 -11.95
CA GLN A 357 18.63 -11.15 -10.61
C GLN A 357 18.16 -12.53 -10.07
N GLY A 358 17.18 -13.15 -10.74
CA GLY A 358 16.61 -14.44 -10.33
C GLY A 358 15.68 -14.36 -9.12
N GLY A 359 14.62 -15.14 -9.17
CA GLY A 359 13.57 -15.15 -8.13
C GLY A 359 12.60 -13.98 -8.19
N PHE A 360 12.65 -13.16 -9.24
CA PHE A 360 11.66 -12.11 -9.51
C PHE A 360 10.30 -12.74 -9.81
N ILE A 361 9.25 -12.25 -9.16
CA ILE A 361 7.86 -12.71 -9.30
C ILE A 361 7.07 -11.70 -10.14
N CYS A 362 7.05 -10.45 -9.71
CA CYS A 362 6.38 -9.32 -10.36
C CYS A 362 6.83 -8.01 -9.70
N PRO A 363 6.52 -6.83 -10.25
CA PRO A 363 6.61 -5.57 -9.51
C PRO A 363 5.81 -5.64 -8.20
N SER A 364 6.19 -4.89 -7.18
CA SER A 364 5.47 -4.84 -5.89
C SER A 364 4.31 -3.83 -5.88
N PHE A 365 4.25 -2.97 -6.89
CA PHE A 365 3.17 -2.03 -7.20
C PHE A 365 3.31 -1.53 -8.64
N ASP A 366 2.31 -0.78 -9.13
CA ASP A 366 2.34 -0.17 -10.47
C ASP A 366 3.46 0.87 -10.55
N PRO A 367 4.48 0.67 -11.43
CA PRO A 367 5.67 1.53 -11.47
C PRO A 367 5.34 2.99 -11.74
N ILE A 368 5.92 3.89 -10.96
CA ILE A 368 5.85 5.35 -11.15
C ILE A 368 7.16 5.79 -11.80
N CYS A 369 7.10 6.16 -13.08
CA CYS A 369 8.24 6.66 -13.84
C CYS A 369 7.88 8.02 -14.43
N GLY A 370 8.24 9.11 -13.73
CA GLY A 370 7.83 10.47 -14.07
C GLY A 370 8.99 11.34 -14.56
N HIS A 371 8.96 11.73 -15.85
CA HIS A 371 9.95 12.60 -16.46
C HIS A 371 9.53 14.08 -16.35
N GLY A 372 10.41 14.91 -15.80
CA GLY A 372 10.16 16.34 -15.67
C GLY A 372 8.85 16.66 -14.96
N PRO A 373 7.88 17.33 -15.62
CA PRO A 373 6.60 17.70 -15.01
C PRO A 373 5.75 16.53 -14.53
N ASN A 374 5.86 15.33 -15.16
CA ASN A 374 5.14 14.14 -14.73
C ASN A 374 5.61 13.65 -13.34
N GLY A 375 6.89 13.85 -13.01
CA GLY A 375 7.42 13.56 -11.67
C GLY A 375 6.78 14.40 -10.55
N ALA A 376 6.11 15.52 -10.89
CA ALA A 376 5.39 16.32 -9.89
C ALA A 376 4.00 15.75 -9.52
N ILE A 377 3.54 14.71 -10.21
CA ILE A 377 2.31 13.98 -9.89
C ILE A 377 2.70 12.83 -8.97
N VAL A 378 2.35 12.91 -7.70
CA VAL A 378 2.84 12.01 -6.64
C VAL A 378 2.64 10.53 -6.97
N HIS A 379 1.46 10.15 -7.47
CA HIS A 379 1.11 8.80 -7.91
C HIS A 379 0.87 8.80 -9.42
N TYR A 380 1.90 9.21 -10.18
CA TYR A 380 1.85 9.20 -11.64
C TYR A 380 1.87 7.77 -12.14
N SER A 381 0.89 7.41 -12.96
CA SER A 381 0.90 6.14 -13.71
C SER A 381 1.07 6.49 -15.19
N SER A 382 2.16 6.02 -15.78
CA SER A 382 2.43 6.22 -17.20
C SER A 382 1.46 5.40 -18.04
N SER A 383 0.81 6.02 -19.02
CA SER A 383 -0.03 5.36 -20.02
C SER A 383 0.45 5.70 -21.42
N GLU A 384 -0.07 5.03 -22.45
CA GLU A 384 0.26 5.36 -23.83
C GLU A 384 -0.06 6.83 -24.16
N GLU A 385 -1.11 7.41 -23.54
CA GLU A 385 -1.51 8.80 -23.75
C GLU A 385 -0.64 9.82 -23.02
N THR A 386 -0.12 9.46 -21.85
CA THR A 386 0.66 10.38 -20.99
C THR A 386 2.17 10.19 -21.11
N ASN A 387 2.61 9.08 -21.72
CA ASN A 387 4.01 8.69 -21.90
C ASN A 387 4.85 9.79 -22.55
N ARG A 388 5.98 10.13 -21.93
CA ARG A 388 6.91 11.14 -22.45
C ARG A 388 8.22 10.53 -22.86
N ALA A 389 8.80 11.07 -23.96
CA ALA A 389 10.20 10.82 -24.28
C ALA A 389 11.10 11.44 -23.20
N LEU A 390 12.14 10.73 -22.81
CA LEU A 390 13.14 11.25 -21.89
C LEU A 390 13.98 12.32 -22.60
N THR A 391 14.21 13.44 -21.94
CA THR A 391 15.02 14.54 -22.48
C THR A 391 16.12 14.90 -21.48
N PRO A 392 17.30 15.40 -21.96
CA PRO A 392 18.36 15.83 -21.06
C PRO A 392 18.00 17.12 -20.31
N ASN A 393 18.80 17.42 -19.27
CA ASN A 393 18.75 18.63 -18.46
C ASN A 393 17.49 18.77 -17.57
N THR A 394 16.96 17.65 -17.12
CA THR A 394 15.86 17.59 -16.15
C THR A 394 16.00 16.39 -15.21
N LEU A 395 15.06 16.21 -14.32
CA LEU A 395 14.99 15.10 -13.38
C LEU A 395 14.04 14.00 -13.88
N PHE A 396 14.40 12.76 -13.59
CA PHE A 396 13.58 11.58 -13.83
C PHE A 396 13.36 10.85 -12.50
N LEU A 397 12.13 10.88 -12.02
CA LEU A 397 11.71 10.19 -10.81
C LEU A 397 11.28 8.77 -11.17
N THR A 398 11.85 7.78 -10.51
CA THR A 398 11.46 6.36 -10.61
C THR A 398 11.17 5.84 -9.21
N ASP A 399 9.89 5.58 -8.93
CA ASP A 399 9.39 4.96 -7.72
C ASP A 399 8.84 3.59 -8.12
N THR A 400 9.52 2.55 -7.72
CA THR A 400 9.30 1.19 -8.22
C THR A 400 9.79 0.18 -7.21
N GLY A 401 9.13 -0.96 -7.16
CA GLY A 401 9.55 -2.06 -6.31
C GLY A 401 9.39 -3.41 -6.99
N ALA A 402 9.82 -4.45 -6.32
CA ALA A 402 9.76 -5.83 -6.80
C ALA A 402 9.36 -6.80 -5.71
N ASN A 403 8.58 -7.81 -6.07
CA ASN A 403 8.42 -9.03 -5.30
C ASN A 403 9.44 -10.05 -5.81
N PHE A 404 10.44 -10.35 -4.99
CA PHE A 404 11.30 -11.51 -5.15
C PHE A 404 10.81 -12.64 -4.24
N SER A 405 11.23 -13.88 -4.50
CA SER A 405 10.93 -14.99 -3.59
C SER A 405 11.42 -14.76 -2.15
N GLN A 406 12.36 -13.83 -1.95
CA GLN A 406 12.93 -13.45 -0.66
C GLN A 406 12.20 -12.29 0.02
N GLY A 407 11.32 -11.56 -0.64
CA GLY A 407 10.61 -10.42 -0.06
C GLY A 407 10.22 -9.37 -1.07
N SER A 408 9.53 -8.34 -0.60
CA SER A 408 9.12 -7.19 -1.39
C SER A 408 10.11 -6.04 -1.18
N THR A 409 10.26 -5.18 -2.19
CA THR A 409 11.06 -3.95 -2.13
C THR A 409 10.23 -2.75 -2.55
N ASP A 410 10.61 -1.58 -2.04
CA ASP A 410 10.06 -0.27 -2.37
C ASP A 410 11.21 0.74 -2.43
N ILE A 411 11.45 1.30 -3.62
CA ILE A 411 12.63 2.12 -3.86
C ILE A 411 12.29 3.29 -4.77
N THR A 412 12.45 4.51 -4.29
CA THR A 412 12.43 5.69 -5.16
C THR A 412 13.82 6.27 -5.36
N ARG A 413 14.16 6.54 -6.62
CA ARG A 413 15.30 7.38 -7.00
C ARG A 413 14.85 8.46 -7.97
N THR A 414 15.39 9.66 -7.76
CA THR A 414 15.29 10.76 -8.72
C THR A 414 16.66 10.96 -9.35
N THR A 415 16.76 10.79 -10.67
CA THR A 415 18.01 10.80 -11.42
C THR A 415 18.11 12.07 -12.27
N ALA A 416 19.24 12.77 -12.22
CA ALA A 416 19.53 13.88 -13.10
C ALA A 416 19.91 13.36 -14.49
N LEU A 417 19.15 13.71 -15.50
CA LEU A 417 19.45 13.40 -16.90
C LEU A 417 20.31 14.49 -17.54
N GLY A 418 21.58 14.62 -17.10
CA GLY A 418 22.51 15.65 -17.53
C GLY A 418 22.49 16.89 -16.63
N LYS A 419 22.84 18.06 -17.19
CA LYS A 419 22.97 19.29 -16.40
C LYS A 419 21.60 19.86 -16.01
N ILE A 420 21.27 19.79 -14.73
CA ILE A 420 20.02 20.35 -14.17
C ILE A 420 20.22 21.77 -13.66
N SER A 421 19.12 22.50 -13.40
CA SER A 421 19.15 23.86 -12.86
C SER A 421 19.56 23.90 -11.39
N ASP A 422 20.08 25.06 -10.94
CA ASP A 422 20.44 25.27 -9.52
C ASP A 422 19.22 25.09 -8.59
N ARG A 423 18.02 25.45 -9.05
CA ARG A 423 16.78 25.20 -8.32
C ARG A 423 16.53 23.69 -8.12
N MET A 424 16.66 22.88 -9.15
CA MET A 424 16.50 21.41 -9.06
C MET A 424 17.55 20.81 -8.14
N LYS A 425 18.82 21.28 -8.18
CA LYS A 425 19.86 20.82 -7.25
C LYS A 425 19.54 21.16 -5.82
N ARG A 426 19.13 22.40 -5.55
CA ARG A 426 18.71 22.81 -4.22
C ARG A 426 17.57 21.95 -3.71
N ASP A 427 16.54 21.76 -4.50
CA ASP A 427 15.35 21.01 -4.14
C ASP A 427 15.69 19.53 -3.86
N TYR A 428 16.50 18.91 -4.71
CA TYR A 428 17.00 17.54 -4.49
C TYR A 428 17.79 17.43 -3.17
N THR A 429 18.69 18.39 -2.91
CA THR A 429 19.51 18.39 -1.71
C THR A 429 18.65 18.56 -0.45
N ARG A 430 17.59 19.37 -0.50
CA ARG A 430 16.66 19.52 0.63
C ARG A 430 15.91 18.20 0.92
N VAL A 431 15.43 17.52 -0.11
CA VAL A 431 14.79 16.20 0.07
C VAL A 431 15.80 15.17 0.60
N LEU A 432 17.04 15.18 0.11
CA LEU A 432 18.10 14.31 0.63
C LEU A 432 18.38 14.60 2.12
N GLN A 433 18.42 15.88 2.53
CA GLN A 433 18.57 16.24 3.95
C GLN A 433 17.41 15.73 4.80
N CYS A 434 16.17 15.78 4.28
CA CYS A 434 15.01 15.18 4.95
C CYS A 434 15.23 13.68 5.19
N HIS A 435 15.64 12.96 4.15
CA HIS A 435 15.90 11.53 4.22
C HIS A 435 17.03 11.18 5.19
N LEU A 436 18.20 11.84 5.08
CA LEU A 436 19.36 11.58 5.93
C LEU A 436 19.09 11.86 7.41
N ARG A 437 18.35 12.93 7.73
CA ARG A 437 18.00 13.27 9.11
C ARG A 437 17.14 12.24 9.79
N LEU A 438 16.17 11.67 9.06
CA LEU A 438 15.34 10.59 9.59
C LEU A 438 16.16 9.30 9.74
N SER A 439 16.95 8.92 8.73
CA SER A 439 17.74 7.68 8.75
C SER A 439 18.71 7.56 9.92
N ARG A 440 19.28 8.69 10.39
CA ARG A 440 20.27 8.69 11.49
C ARG A 440 19.67 8.80 12.88
N LEU A 441 18.33 8.83 13.01
CA LEU A 441 17.70 9.00 14.32
C LEU A 441 17.98 7.83 15.25
N LYS A 442 18.27 8.18 16.50
CA LYS A 442 18.23 7.28 17.65
C LYS A 442 17.12 7.76 18.56
N PHE A 443 16.25 6.87 18.94
CA PHE A 443 15.06 7.21 19.73
C PHE A 443 14.76 6.14 20.77
N LYS A 444 13.97 6.51 21.76
CA LYS A 444 13.59 5.63 22.84
C LYS A 444 12.41 4.74 22.41
N GLU A 445 12.37 3.50 22.85
CA GLU A 445 11.22 2.62 22.71
C GLU A 445 9.94 3.29 23.21
N GLY A 446 8.81 3.10 22.51
CA GLY A 446 7.55 3.78 22.77
C GLY A 446 7.31 5.02 21.89
N ILE A 447 8.29 5.43 21.08
CA ILE A 447 8.14 6.48 20.06
C ILE A 447 7.42 5.94 18.84
N SER A 448 6.57 6.76 18.21
CA SER A 448 5.79 6.45 17.02
C SER A 448 6.02 7.46 15.89
N GLY A 449 5.43 7.22 14.73
CA GLY A 449 5.62 8.01 13.53
C GLY A 449 5.52 9.53 13.68
N PRO A 450 4.48 10.09 14.33
CA PRO A 450 4.36 11.53 14.50
C PRO A 450 5.51 12.18 15.25
N ASN A 451 6.20 11.42 16.10
CA ASN A 451 7.34 11.94 16.85
C ASN A 451 8.60 12.10 15.98
N VAL A 452 8.75 11.28 14.95
CA VAL A 452 9.95 11.27 14.10
C VAL A 452 9.76 11.98 12.76
N ASP A 453 8.53 12.09 12.27
CA ASP A 453 8.19 12.75 10.99
C ASP A 453 8.71 14.18 10.90
N LEU A 454 8.69 14.92 12.01
CA LEU A 454 9.21 16.29 12.08
C LEU A 454 10.69 16.41 11.70
N PHE A 455 11.49 15.38 11.99
CA PHE A 455 12.91 15.39 11.65
C PHE A 455 13.12 15.32 10.13
N ALA A 456 12.25 14.58 9.44
CA ALA A 456 12.25 14.54 8.00
C ALA A 456 11.77 15.86 7.38
N ARG A 457 10.66 16.46 7.87
CA ARG A 457 10.08 17.66 7.25
C ARG A 457 10.83 18.95 7.54
N ALA A 458 11.57 19.03 8.65
CA ALA A 458 12.21 20.25 9.10
C ALA A 458 13.07 20.96 8.03
N PRO A 459 13.88 20.28 7.18
CA PRO A 459 14.65 20.95 6.13
C PRO A 459 13.80 21.71 5.12
N LEU A 460 12.63 21.18 4.74
CA LEU A 460 11.69 21.83 3.82
C LEU A 460 10.92 22.96 4.52
N TRP A 461 10.48 22.75 5.77
CA TRP A 461 9.73 23.75 6.52
C TRP A 461 10.53 25.03 6.80
N TYR A 462 11.86 24.93 6.91
CA TYR A 462 12.72 26.13 7.01
C TYR A 462 12.65 27.01 5.75
N ASP A 463 12.30 26.41 4.62
CA ASP A 463 12.13 27.10 3.34
C ASP A 463 10.64 27.34 2.98
N TYR A 464 9.70 27.07 3.94
CA TYR A 464 8.24 27.16 3.76
C TYR A 464 7.71 26.23 2.66
N GLU A 465 8.35 25.08 2.47
CA GLU A 465 7.98 24.03 1.54
C GLU A 465 7.58 22.77 2.30
N ASP A 466 6.73 21.92 1.70
CA ASP A 466 6.28 20.66 2.30
C ASP A 466 5.80 19.68 1.21
N TYR A 467 5.52 18.45 1.63
CA TYR A 467 4.85 17.42 0.82
C TYR A 467 3.59 16.90 1.53
N ASN A 468 2.58 16.50 0.74
CA ASN A 468 1.23 16.18 1.22
C ASN A 468 0.98 14.67 1.46
N HIS A 469 2.01 13.83 1.45
CA HIS A 469 1.92 12.41 1.77
C HIS A 469 2.63 12.08 3.09
N GLY A 470 2.53 10.82 3.53
CA GLY A 470 3.30 10.34 4.68
C GLY A 470 4.81 10.32 4.37
N THR A 471 5.64 10.39 5.40
CA THR A 471 7.09 10.24 5.21
C THR A 471 7.51 8.77 5.10
N GLY A 472 6.60 7.84 5.42
CA GLY A 472 6.84 6.42 5.26
C GLY A 472 5.71 5.57 5.82
N HIS A 473 5.67 4.33 5.38
CA HIS A 473 4.71 3.30 5.78
C HIS A 473 5.43 2.00 6.13
N GLY A 474 4.76 1.08 6.80
CA GLY A 474 5.28 -0.27 7.00
C GLY A 474 5.27 -1.06 5.69
N VAL A 475 6.17 -2.03 5.56
CA VAL A 475 6.31 -2.89 4.38
C VAL A 475 6.07 -4.34 4.75
N GLY A 476 5.25 -5.03 3.95
CA GLY A 476 4.90 -6.44 4.15
C GLY A 476 5.94 -7.40 3.56
N PHE A 477 6.06 -8.58 4.17
CA PHE A 477 6.88 -9.67 3.63
C PHE A 477 6.06 -10.50 2.62
N LEU A 478 6.28 -10.26 1.33
CA LEU A 478 5.49 -10.88 0.26
C LEU A 478 3.98 -10.76 0.53
N GLY A 479 3.51 -9.53 0.64
CA GLY A 479 2.14 -9.19 0.98
C GLY A 479 1.77 -7.80 0.46
N ASN A 480 1.06 -7.01 1.27
CA ASN A 480 0.82 -5.61 0.95
C ASN A 480 2.11 -4.82 1.04
N ILE A 481 2.38 -3.98 0.03
CA ILE A 481 3.52 -3.05 0.10
C ILE A 481 3.29 -2.01 1.20
N HIS A 482 2.07 -1.50 1.35
CA HIS A 482 1.65 -0.69 2.48
C HIS A 482 1.12 -1.58 3.60
N GLU A 483 1.96 -1.89 4.59
CA GLU A 483 1.58 -2.75 5.71
C GLU A 483 1.53 -1.95 7.03
N GLY A 484 0.32 -1.82 7.60
CA GLY A 484 0.18 -1.29 8.95
C GLY A 484 0.72 -2.27 10.04
N PRO A 485 0.72 -1.86 11.33
CA PRO A 485 0.09 -0.66 11.88
C PRO A 485 1.03 0.54 12.05
N ALA A 486 2.33 0.37 11.88
CA ALA A 486 3.30 1.45 11.99
C ALA A 486 3.46 2.20 10.66
N GLY A 487 3.78 3.47 10.76
CA GLY A 487 4.08 4.35 9.63
C GLY A 487 4.69 5.64 10.15
N ILE A 488 5.19 6.49 9.26
CA ILE A 488 5.78 7.78 9.59
C ILE A 488 4.92 8.88 8.97
N HIS A 489 4.12 9.55 9.80
CA HIS A 489 3.20 10.59 9.36
C HIS A 489 3.00 11.62 10.46
N TRP A 490 2.95 12.91 10.12
CA TRP A 490 2.77 14.01 11.07
C TRP A 490 1.42 13.95 11.83
N SER A 491 0.39 13.40 11.22
CA SER A 491 -0.94 13.30 11.84
C SER A 491 -1.03 12.13 12.80
N ILE A 492 -1.35 12.42 14.05
CA ILE A 492 -1.60 11.43 15.11
C ILE A 492 -2.72 10.45 14.72
N ALA A 493 -3.71 10.89 13.94
CA ALA A 493 -4.82 10.02 13.53
C ALA A 493 -4.39 8.86 12.59
N ARG A 494 -3.22 8.95 11.97
CA ARG A 494 -2.76 7.98 10.95
C ARG A 494 -1.65 7.05 11.40
N SER A 495 -0.90 7.37 12.45
CA SER A 495 0.29 6.58 12.83
C SER A 495 0.59 6.71 14.32
N VAL A 496 -0.11 5.95 15.15
CA VAL A 496 0.07 5.98 16.61
C VAL A 496 0.76 4.73 17.16
N GLU A 497 0.96 3.68 16.35
CA GLU A 497 1.63 2.46 16.81
C GLU A 497 3.10 2.76 17.12
N PRO A 498 3.58 2.47 18.33
CA PRO A 498 5.00 2.61 18.67
C PRO A 498 5.87 1.68 17.84
N PHE A 499 7.02 2.17 17.41
CA PHE A 499 7.99 1.34 16.71
C PHE A 499 8.53 0.23 17.60
N LYS A 500 8.68 -0.96 17.00
CA LYS A 500 9.29 -2.14 17.63
C LYS A 500 10.42 -2.68 16.75
N ALA A 501 11.47 -3.20 17.39
CA ALA A 501 12.53 -3.87 16.66
C ALA A 501 11.97 -5.00 15.77
N GLY A 502 12.44 -5.10 14.55
CA GLY A 502 11.94 -6.02 13.52
C GLY A 502 10.89 -5.41 12.58
N MET A 503 10.38 -4.21 12.84
CA MET A 503 9.53 -3.51 11.89
C MET A 503 10.35 -2.97 10.71
N VAL A 504 9.82 -3.11 9.49
CA VAL A 504 10.37 -2.53 8.26
C VAL A 504 9.43 -1.44 7.79
N LEU A 505 9.99 -0.27 7.50
CA LEU A 505 9.24 0.89 7.02
C LEU A 505 9.95 1.54 5.85
N THR A 506 9.25 2.38 5.08
CA THR A 506 9.87 3.31 4.13
C THR A 506 10.29 4.62 4.80
N ASN A 507 11.25 5.31 4.19
CA ASN A 507 11.65 6.68 4.46
C ASN A 507 11.70 7.39 3.12
N GLU A 508 10.62 8.12 2.75
CA GLU A 508 10.32 8.58 1.39
C GLU A 508 9.92 10.07 1.31
N PRO A 509 10.66 11.00 1.90
CA PRO A 509 10.35 12.42 1.75
C PRO A 509 10.38 12.85 0.28
N GLY A 510 9.59 13.86 -0.07
CA GLY A 510 9.51 14.37 -1.44
C GLY A 510 9.32 15.88 -1.53
N LEU A 511 9.40 16.42 -2.75
CA LEU A 511 9.03 17.79 -3.10
C LEU A 511 8.53 17.83 -4.56
N TYR A 512 7.39 18.45 -4.79
CA TYR A 512 6.68 18.37 -6.07
C TYR A 512 6.33 19.77 -6.58
N ILE A 513 6.96 20.19 -7.67
CA ILE A 513 6.79 21.51 -8.29
C ILE A 513 5.97 21.36 -9.56
N ALA A 514 4.68 21.64 -9.45
CA ALA A 514 3.73 21.50 -10.56
C ALA A 514 4.23 22.16 -11.86
N GLY A 515 4.16 21.42 -12.97
CA GLY A 515 4.61 21.86 -14.29
C GLY A 515 6.13 21.90 -14.47
N SER A 516 6.93 21.47 -13.49
CA SER A 516 8.39 21.50 -13.54
C SER A 516 9.01 20.13 -13.24
N HIS A 517 9.04 19.69 -11.97
CA HIS A 517 9.69 18.46 -11.56
C HIS A 517 9.14 17.96 -10.23
N GLY A 518 9.30 16.66 -9.98
CA GLY A 518 9.13 16.03 -8.69
C GLY A 518 10.41 15.35 -8.22
N ILE A 519 10.58 15.28 -6.93
CA ILE A 519 11.69 14.60 -6.26
C ILE A 519 11.10 13.77 -5.15
N ARG A 520 11.39 12.46 -5.13
CA ARG A 520 11.19 11.56 -4.00
C ARG A 520 12.46 10.74 -3.86
N LEU A 521 12.94 10.61 -2.64
CA LEU A 521 14.16 9.86 -2.30
C LEU A 521 13.79 8.87 -1.20
N GLU A 522 13.90 7.59 -1.50
CA GLU A 522 13.36 6.54 -0.65
C GLU A 522 14.29 5.37 -0.43
N ASN A 523 14.34 4.93 0.81
CA ASN A 523 14.87 3.64 1.22
C ASN A 523 13.90 2.95 2.15
N GLU A 524 13.87 1.63 2.14
CA GLU A 524 13.36 0.88 3.28
C GLU A 524 14.37 0.91 4.44
N ILE A 525 13.82 0.99 5.65
CA ILE A 525 14.54 1.06 6.90
C ILE A 525 14.03 0.02 7.89
N LEU A 526 14.94 -0.69 8.53
CA LEU A 526 14.66 -1.67 9.58
C LEU A 526 14.80 -1.00 10.96
N VAL A 527 13.80 -1.15 11.81
CA VAL A 527 13.88 -0.74 13.22
C VAL A 527 14.73 -1.74 14.00
N LYS A 528 15.83 -1.28 14.60
CA LYS A 528 16.76 -2.11 15.39
C LYS A 528 16.79 -1.67 16.84
N ALA A 529 16.82 -2.65 17.75
CA ALA A 529 17.18 -2.41 19.14
C ALA A 529 18.70 -2.19 19.25
N THR A 530 19.10 -1.16 20.00
CA THR A 530 20.51 -0.81 20.22
C THR A 530 20.84 -0.84 21.71
N VAL A 531 21.15 0.30 22.31
CA VAL A 531 21.58 0.40 23.70
C VAL A 531 20.38 0.31 24.64
N LYS A 532 20.52 -0.47 25.70
CA LYS A 532 19.64 -0.45 26.88
C LYS A 532 20.43 0.08 28.08
N ASN A 533 19.94 1.13 28.69
CA ASN A 533 20.58 1.80 29.83
C ASN A 533 19.53 2.23 30.87
N GLU A 534 19.90 3.08 31.82
CA GLU A 534 19.02 3.60 32.87
C GLU A 534 17.83 4.42 32.34
N TYR A 535 17.90 4.94 31.11
CA TYR A 535 16.81 5.66 30.44
C TYR A 535 15.85 4.73 29.69
N GLY A 536 16.17 3.45 29.52
CA GLY A 536 15.38 2.43 28.84
C GLY A 536 16.04 1.85 27.59
N GLN A 537 15.25 1.18 26.77
CA GLN A 537 15.69 0.65 25.48
C GLN A 537 15.71 1.78 24.43
N PHE A 538 16.80 1.86 23.65
CA PHE A 538 16.90 2.73 22.49
C PHE A 538 16.80 1.91 21.20
N LEU A 539 16.23 2.53 20.19
CA LEU A 539 16.06 2.02 18.84
C LEU A 539 16.76 2.94 17.84
N GLU A 540 17.07 2.42 16.66
CA GLU A 540 17.55 3.20 15.51
C GLU A 540 16.98 2.64 14.22
N PHE A 541 17.08 3.40 13.14
CA PHE A 541 16.77 2.96 11.80
C PHE A 541 18.04 2.48 11.09
N GLU A 542 17.99 1.28 10.50
CA GLU A 542 19.04 0.74 9.63
C GLU A 542 18.51 0.76 8.20
N PRO A 543 19.09 1.55 7.28
CA PRO A 543 18.75 1.45 5.85
C PRO A 543 19.06 0.05 5.32
N ILE A 544 18.11 -0.54 4.59
CA ILE A 544 18.27 -1.86 3.97
C ILE A 544 18.17 -1.82 2.44
N THR A 545 17.95 -0.63 1.87
CA THR A 545 18.02 -0.38 0.42
C THR A 545 19.42 0.02 0.03
N TYR A 546 19.98 -0.60 -1.03
CA TYR A 546 21.38 -0.42 -1.45
C TYR A 546 21.45 0.12 -2.88
N VAL A 547 21.05 1.39 -3.07
CA VAL A 547 21.09 2.11 -4.36
C VAL A 547 21.75 3.47 -4.15
N PRO A 548 22.70 3.92 -4.98
CA PRO A 548 23.38 5.20 -4.76
C PRO A 548 22.42 6.39 -4.94
N TRP A 549 22.67 7.45 -4.18
CA TRP A 549 22.09 8.78 -4.44
C TRP A 549 22.83 9.44 -5.59
N ASP A 550 22.13 10.21 -6.42
CA ASP A 550 22.74 10.87 -7.57
C ASP A 550 23.55 12.11 -7.18
N LEU A 551 24.87 11.99 -7.08
CA LEU A 551 25.76 13.09 -6.71
C LEU A 551 25.72 14.27 -7.70
N GLU A 552 25.31 14.07 -8.96
CA GLU A 552 25.16 15.15 -9.95
C GLU A 552 23.97 16.05 -9.63
N ALA A 553 22.98 15.53 -8.88
CA ALA A 553 21.81 16.28 -8.46
C ALA A 553 22.01 17.02 -7.12
N ILE A 554 23.12 16.81 -6.42
CA ILE A 554 23.40 17.38 -5.11
C ILE A 554 24.13 18.72 -5.22
N ASP A 555 23.68 19.71 -4.46
CA ASP A 555 24.46 20.90 -4.12
C ASP A 555 25.21 20.63 -2.81
N VAL A 556 26.49 20.27 -2.94
CA VAL A 556 27.35 19.84 -1.82
C VAL A 556 27.57 20.97 -0.79
N ASP A 557 27.44 22.23 -1.20
CA ASP A 557 27.62 23.39 -0.30
C ASP A 557 26.44 23.56 0.65
N LEU A 558 25.28 23.00 0.33
CA LEU A 558 24.09 23.00 1.22
C LEU A 558 24.14 21.88 2.27
N LEU A 559 24.98 20.88 2.12
CA LEU A 559 25.10 19.76 3.06
C LEU A 559 25.90 20.19 4.30
N THR A 560 25.38 19.85 5.48
CA THR A 560 26.14 19.95 6.72
C THR A 560 27.25 18.88 6.79
N SER A 561 28.21 19.03 7.68
CA SER A 561 29.23 18.00 7.92
C SER A 561 28.63 16.65 8.33
N GLU A 562 27.52 16.68 9.07
CA GLU A 562 26.80 15.47 9.46
C GLU A 562 26.08 14.82 8.25
N ASP A 563 25.47 15.62 7.38
CA ASP A 563 24.83 15.11 6.16
C ASP A 563 25.86 14.45 5.23
N LYS A 564 27.04 15.08 5.07
CA LYS A 564 28.16 14.50 4.30
C LYS A 564 28.66 13.19 4.90
N TYR A 565 28.81 13.14 6.22
CA TYR A 565 29.24 11.92 6.90
C TYR A 565 28.25 10.77 6.68
N GLU A 566 26.96 10.98 6.85
CA GLU A 566 25.95 9.95 6.65
C GLU A 566 25.81 9.55 5.18
N LEU A 567 25.91 10.49 4.25
CA LEU A 567 25.91 10.22 2.81
C LEU A 567 27.11 9.34 2.41
N ASN A 568 28.32 9.71 2.83
CA ASN A 568 29.54 8.95 2.53
C ASN A 568 29.53 7.55 3.15
N LYS A 569 29.03 7.43 4.39
CA LYS A 569 28.84 6.15 5.07
C LYS A 569 27.87 5.23 4.28
N TYR A 570 26.73 5.77 3.89
CA TYR A 570 25.74 5.04 3.09
C TYR A 570 26.30 4.63 1.73
N HIS A 571 26.96 5.54 1.03
CA HIS A 571 27.57 5.26 -0.28
C HIS A 571 28.67 4.19 -0.20
N LYS A 572 29.45 4.21 0.89
CA LYS A 572 30.43 3.14 1.14
C LYS A 572 29.76 1.78 1.28
N GLU A 573 28.68 1.70 2.05
CA GLU A 573 27.91 0.47 2.25
C GLU A 573 27.28 -0.02 0.94
N VAL A 574 26.68 0.89 0.15
CA VAL A 574 26.16 0.58 -1.20
C VAL A 574 27.26 0.00 -2.09
N TYR A 575 28.44 0.61 -2.13
CA TYR A 575 29.55 0.11 -2.93
C TYR A 575 30.01 -1.29 -2.48
N ASP A 576 30.20 -1.47 -1.18
CA ASP A 576 30.71 -2.74 -0.63
C ASP A 576 29.74 -3.91 -0.93
N ILE A 577 28.42 -3.66 -0.91
CA ILE A 577 27.39 -4.68 -1.09
C ILE A 577 27.09 -4.93 -2.59
N ILE A 578 27.01 -3.89 -3.39
CA ILE A 578 26.51 -3.98 -4.77
C ILE A 578 27.65 -4.22 -5.79
N ALA A 579 28.85 -3.67 -5.57
CA ALA A 579 29.96 -3.81 -6.51
C ALA A 579 30.28 -5.28 -6.89
N PRO A 580 30.18 -6.28 -5.99
CA PRO A 580 30.39 -7.69 -6.37
C PRO A 580 29.33 -8.27 -7.33
N LYS A 581 28.19 -7.61 -7.52
CA LYS A 581 27.08 -8.04 -8.37
C LYS A 581 27.13 -7.44 -9.79
N LEU A 582 28.07 -6.56 -10.04
CA LEU A 582 28.17 -5.74 -11.23
C LEU A 582 29.33 -6.20 -12.16
N THR A 583 29.23 -5.88 -13.45
CA THR A 583 30.32 -5.98 -14.40
C THR A 583 31.46 -5.04 -14.00
N GLU A 584 32.63 -5.17 -14.67
CA GLU A 584 33.76 -4.31 -14.37
C GLU A 584 33.49 -2.84 -14.70
N GLU A 585 32.79 -2.58 -15.80
CA GLU A 585 32.43 -1.24 -16.25
C GLU A 585 31.38 -0.59 -15.29
N GLU A 586 30.32 -1.31 -14.96
CA GLU A 586 29.30 -0.87 -13.99
C GLU A 586 29.91 -0.61 -12.61
N ARG A 587 30.84 -1.45 -12.18
CA ARG A 587 31.57 -1.30 -10.90
C ARG A 587 32.45 -0.05 -10.89
N ALA A 588 33.15 0.21 -12.01
CA ALA A 588 33.97 1.41 -12.13
C ALA A 588 33.12 2.67 -12.08
N TRP A 589 31.96 2.65 -12.74
CA TRP A 589 30.97 3.73 -12.63
C TRP A 589 30.42 3.88 -11.20
N LEU A 590 30.02 2.79 -10.54
CA LEU A 590 29.49 2.83 -9.17
C LEU A 590 30.51 3.42 -8.20
N LYS A 591 31.80 3.11 -8.38
CA LYS A 591 32.87 3.67 -7.55
C LYS A 591 32.93 5.20 -7.62
N GLU A 592 32.73 5.76 -8.83
CA GLU A 592 32.68 7.21 -9.02
C GLU A 592 31.35 7.79 -8.49
N ALA A 593 30.22 7.10 -8.73
CA ALA A 593 28.90 7.50 -8.26
C ALA A 593 28.77 7.49 -6.72
N THR A 594 29.63 6.73 -6.02
CA THR A 594 29.65 6.61 -4.55
C THR A 594 30.89 7.24 -3.91
N ARG A 595 31.61 8.11 -4.65
CA ARG A 595 32.78 8.82 -4.10
C ARG A 595 32.39 9.73 -2.92
N GLU A 596 33.34 9.98 -2.04
CA GLU A 596 33.16 10.92 -0.93
C GLU A 596 32.94 12.38 -1.41
N VAL A 597 32.11 13.14 -0.68
CA VAL A 597 31.79 14.55 -0.91
C VAL A 597 32.13 15.43 0.27
#